data_27729d59793b68a42fcef49ac1248dc1
#
_entry.id   27729d59793b68a42fcef49ac1248dc1
#
_cell.length_a   1.000
_cell.length_b   1.000
_cell.length_c   1.000
_cell.angle_alpha   90.00
_cell.angle_beta   90.00
_cell.angle_gamma   90.00
#
_symmetry.space_group_name_H-M   'P 1'
#
loop_
_entity.id
_entity.type
_entity.pdbx_description
1 polymer ?
#
loop_
_entity_poly.entity_id
_entity_poly.type
_entity_poly.pdbx_seq_one_letter_code
_entity_poly.pdbx_strand_id
1 'polypeptide(L)'
;FFMSDVSFPALNELLGEKFDFHGSAIYGENFVVSGLHEDNVCIGDRYKIGTTLLEVSQPRKPCERLSHNTQNENTREVIRQSGWTGWYVRVIEEGEIHQGDELILQNRPYPEWTIRRLNTQLSAPSSIAELEEALAIEELAPAFKRSINSQLHNLQQAAKNVG
;
A
#
# COMPACT_ATOMS: atom_id res chain seq x y z
N PHE A 1 -5.01 6.52 5.46
CA PHE A 1 -4.34 6.02 4.26
C PHE A 1 -5.06 6.47 2.99
N PHE A 2 -4.37 6.39 1.89
CA PHE A 2 -4.88 6.69 0.56
C PHE A 2 -5.34 5.41 -0.13
N MET A 3 -6.41 5.54 -0.92
CA MET A 3 -6.90 4.48 -1.79
C MET A 3 -7.18 5.07 -3.17
N SER A 4 -6.93 4.32 -4.22
CA SER A 4 -7.24 4.74 -5.58
C SER A 4 -8.74 4.60 -5.87
N ASP A 5 -9.29 5.52 -6.64
CA ASP A 5 -10.67 5.41 -7.15
C ASP A 5 -10.88 4.16 -8.01
N VAL A 6 -9.86 3.74 -8.77
CA VAL A 6 -9.91 2.52 -9.59
C VAL A 6 -9.88 1.22 -8.77
N SER A 7 -9.50 1.29 -7.49
CA SER A 7 -9.55 0.11 -6.61
C SER A 7 -10.97 -0.34 -6.31
N PHE A 8 -11.94 0.57 -6.28
CA PHE A 8 -13.35 0.25 -5.98
C PHE A 8 -13.98 -0.66 -7.03
N PRO A 9 -13.99 -0.32 -8.33
CA PRO A 9 -14.55 -1.23 -9.33
C PRO A 9 -13.78 -2.54 -9.42
N ALA A 10 -12.45 -2.52 -9.27
CA ALA A 10 -11.64 -3.73 -9.30
C ALA A 10 -11.97 -4.69 -8.14
N LEU A 11 -12.10 -4.17 -6.92
CA LEU A 11 -12.48 -4.95 -5.75
C LEU A 11 -13.95 -5.40 -5.80
N ASN A 12 -14.85 -4.56 -6.30
CA ASN A 12 -16.25 -4.90 -6.49
C ASN A 12 -16.44 -6.11 -7.41
N GLU A 13 -15.69 -6.16 -8.51
CA GLU A 13 -15.71 -7.30 -9.42
C GLU A 13 -15.26 -8.59 -8.73
N LEU A 14 -14.17 -8.52 -7.96
CA LEU A 14 -13.61 -9.67 -7.24
C LEU A 14 -14.48 -10.15 -6.06
N LEU A 15 -15.19 -9.24 -5.42
CA LEU A 15 -16.01 -9.51 -4.24
C LEU A 15 -17.48 -9.78 -4.56
N GLY A 16 -17.94 -9.45 -5.78
CA GLY A 16 -19.37 -9.48 -6.13
C GLY A 16 -20.16 -8.37 -5.46
N GLU A 17 -19.53 -7.25 -5.14
CA GLU A 17 -20.10 -6.13 -4.39
C GLU A 17 -20.31 -4.89 -5.27
N LYS A 18 -20.91 -3.84 -4.70
CA LYS A 18 -21.16 -2.54 -5.36
C LYS A 18 -20.83 -1.37 -4.44
N PHE A 19 -19.68 -1.43 -3.80
CA PHE A 19 -19.20 -0.33 -2.94
C PHE A 19 -18.76 0.86 -3.80
N ASP A 20 -18.99 2.05 -3.28
CA ASP A 20 -18.46 3.29 -3.83
C ASP A 20 -17.78 4.11 -2.73
N PHE A 21 -17.13 5.21 -3.11
CA PHE A 21 -16.41 6.10 -2.19
C PHE A 21 -17.17 7.39 -1.88
N HIS A 22 -18.46 7.47 -2.22
CA HIS A 22 -19.26 8.69 -2.06
C HIS A 22 -20.04 8.77 -0.75
N GLY A 23 -19.96 7.80 0.09
CA GLY A 23 -20.73 7.74 1.33
C GLY A 23 -19.91 7.49 2.56
N SER A 24 -19.47 6.28 2.73
CA SER A 24 -18.68 5.82 3.88
C SER A 24 -17.30 5.35 3.44
N ALA A 25 -16.33 5.52 4.32
CA ALA A 25 -15.00 4.94 4.13
C ALA A 25 -15.07 3.42 4.34
N ILE A 26 -15.65 2.68 3.38
CA ILE A 26 -15.97 1.26 3.54
C ILE A 26 -14.72 0.40 3.80
N TYR A 27 -13.59 0.76 3.22
CA TYR A 27 -12.31 0.12 3.47
C TYR A 27 -11.50 0.80 4.58
N GLY A 28 -12.01 1.90 5.17
CA GLY A 28 -11.38 2.71 6.20
C GLY A 28 -10.40 3.76 5.65
N GLU A 29 -10.51 4.09 4.38
CA GLU A 29 -9.68 5.09 3.70
C GLU A 29 -9.94 6.50 4.24
N ASN A 30 -8.88 7.30 4.34
CA ASN A 30 -8.98 8.72 4.68
C ASN A 30 -9.16 9.56 3.42
N PHE A 31 -8.52 9.15 2.33
CA PHE A 31 -8.58 9.84 1.05
C PHE A 31 -8.78 8.84 -0.09
N VAL A 32 -9.62 9.21 -1.04
CA VAL A 32 -9.70 8.56 -2.35
C VAL A 32 -9.08 9.49 -3.39
N VAL A 33 -8.15 8.97 -4.17
CA VAL A 33 -7.38 9.73 -5.14
C VAL A 33 -7.56 9.18 -6.54
N SER A 34 -7.58 10.08 -7.52
CA SER A 34 -7.68 9.73 -8.93
C SER A 34 -6.33 9.85 -9.62
N GLY A 35 -6.08 8.98 -10.59
CA GLY A 35 -4.85 8.97 -11.38
C GLY A 35 -3.64 8.33 -10.69
N LEU A 36 -3.73 8.02 -9.41
CA LEU A 36 -2.71 7.30 -8.65
C LEU A 36 -3.25 5.94 -8.21
N HIS A 37 -2.43 4.91 -8.33
CA HIS A 37 -2.74 3.55 -7.91
C HIS A 37 -1.45 2.78 -7.60
N GLU A 38 -1.57 1.56 -7.13
CA GLU A 38 -0.46 0.75 -6.63
C GLU A 38 0.67 0.49 -7.65
N ASP A 39 0.38 0.59 -8.95
CA ASP A 39 1.37 0.38 -10.01
C ASP A 39 2.15 1.65 -10.38
N ASN A 40 1.68 2.84 -9.99
CA ASN A 40 2.33 4.10 -10.31
C ASN A 40 2.71 4.97 -9.09
N VAL A 41 2.40 4.51 -7.88
CA VAL A 41 2.87 5.12 -6.63
C VAL A 41 4.05 4.33 -6.10
N CYS A 42 5.14 5.03 -5.76
CA CYS A 42 6.37 4.42 -5.26
C CYS A 42 6.64 4.80 -3.80
N ILE A 43 7.37 3.95 -3.10
CA ILE A 43 7.84 4.26 -1.73
C ILE A 43 8.74 5.49 -1.75
N GLY A 44 8.56 6.36 -0.77
CA GLY A 44 9.31 7.62 -0.67
C GLY A 44 8.81 8.72 -1.61
N ASP A 45 7.81 8.45 -2.45
CA ASP A 45 7.18 9.51 -3.24
C ASP A 45 6.69 10.62 -2.31
N ARG A 46 7.03 11.85 -2.62
CA ARG A 46 6.52 13.03 -1.94
C ARG A 46 5.54 13.77 -2.82
N TYR A 47 4.35 13.97 -2.27
CA TYR A 47 3.26 14.69 -2.94
C TYR A 47 2.93 15.96 -2.17
N LYS A 48 2.89 17.09 -2.89
CA LYS A 48 2.25 18.32 -2.43
C LYS A 48 0.75 18.21 -2.69
N ILE A 49 -0.06 18.43 -1.65
CA ILE A 49 -1.53 18.42 -1.73
C ILE A 49 -2.02 19.59 -0.89
N GLY A 50 -2.72 20.55 -1.49
CA GLY A 50 -3.07 21.78 -0.79
C GLY A 50 -1.81 22.46 -0.23
N THR A 51 -1.76 22.68 1.08
CA THR A 51 -0.58 23.24 1.76
C THR A 51 0.27 22.19 2.46
N THR A 52 -0.08 20.89 2.37
CA THR A 52 0.66 19.78 3.00
C THR A 52 1.76 19.23 2.12
N LEU A 53 2.74 18.57 2.72
CA LEU A 53 3.69 17.67 2.06
C LEU A 53 3.59 16.29 2.70
N LEU A 54 3.26 15.28 1.90
CA LEU A 54 3.08 13.90 2.32
C LEU A 54 4.09 12.98 1.66
N GLU A 55 4.55 11.95 2.37
CA GLU A 55 5.50 10.96 1.86
C GLU A 55 4.92 9.55 1.98
N VAL A 56 4.97 8.80 0.88
CA VAL A 56 4.52 7.40 0.83
C VAL A 56 5.44 6.52 1.67
N SER A 57 4.88 5.82 2.66
CA SER A 57 5.65 5.10 3.67
C SER A 57 5.56 3.58 3.60
N GLN A 58 4.44 3.03 3.19
CA GLN A 58 4.25 1.58 3.02
C GLN A 58 2.92 1.25 2.32
N PRO A 59 2.79 0.05 1.73
CA PRO A 59 1.50 -0.52 1.39
C PRO A 59 0.64 -0.68 2.65
N ARG A 60 -0.68 -0.47 2.51
CA ARG A 60 -1.59 -0.77 3.62
C ARG A 60 -1.72 -2.29 3.78
N LYS A 61 -1.61 -2.77 5.00
CA LYS A 61 -1.89 -4.18 5.33
C LYS A 61 -3.38 -4.34 5.63
N PRO A 62 -4.11 -5.19 4.88
CA PRO A 62 -5.50 -5.46 5.18
C PRO A 62 -5.66 -6.16 6.54
N CYS A 63 -6.60 -5.68 7.36
CA CYS A 63 -6.88 -6.22 8.68
C CYS A 63 -8.28 -6.88 8.73
N GLU A 64 -8.56 -7.62 9.79
CA GLU A 64 -9.82 -8.34 9.96
C GLU A 64 -11.05 -7.43 10.02
N ARG A 65 -10.89 -6.19 10.46
CA ARG A 65 -11.98 -5.20 10.47
C ARG A 65 -12.59 -4.94 9.09
N LEU A 66 -11.84 -5.17 8.03
CA LEU A 66 -12.34 -5.02 6.66
C LEU A 66 -13.52 -5.94 6.37
N SER A 67 -13.39 -7.21 6.70
CA SER A 67 -14.47 -8.18 6.50
C SER A 67 -15.71 -7.82 7.32
N HIS A 68 -15.51 -7.24 8.50
CA HIS A 68 -16.62 -6.74 9.32
C HIS A 68 -17.28 -5.50 8.69
N ASN A 69 -16.51 -4.51 8.26
CA ASN A 69 -17.04 -3.28 7.67
C ASN A 69 -17.80 -3.54 6.37
N THR A 70 -17.28 -4.42 5.54
CA THR A 70 -17.88 -4.78 4.24
C THR A 70 -18.95 -5.85 4.36
N GLN A 71 -19.13 -6.47 5.53
CA GLN A 71 -19.98 -7.64 5.74
C GLN A 71 -19.69 -8.79 4.76
N ASN A 72 -18.43 -8.89 4.32
CA ASN A 72 -17.95 -9.91 3.40
C ASN A 72 -16.65 -10.51 3.94
N GLU A 73 -16.70 -11.78 4.35
CA GLU A 73 -15.57 -12.48 4.98
C GLU A 73 -14.34 -12.59 4.08
N ASN A 74 -14.52 -12.55 2.77
CA ASN A 74 -13.46 -12.68 1.79
C ASN A 74 -12.68 -11.37 1.56
N THR A 75 -13.19 -10.23 2.01
CA THR A 75 -12.64 -8.91 1.68
C THR A 75 -11.16 -8.79 2.01
N ARG A 76 -10.75 -9.21 3.20
CA ARG A 76 -9.34 -9.15 3.63
C ARG A 76 -8.43 -9.93 2.68
N GLU A 77 -8.83 -11.15 2.36
CA GLU A 77 -8.04 -12.05 1.52
C GLU A 77 -7.99 -11.59 0.07
N VAL A 78 -9.12 -11.15 -0.48
CA VAL A 78 -9.20 -10.58 -1.83
C VAL A 78 -8.30 -9.35 -1.98
N ILE A 79 -8.32 -8.42 -1.01
CA ILE A 79 -7.43 -7.27 -1.03
C ILE A 79 -5.96 -7.70 -0.95
N ARG A 80 -5.63 -8.68 -0.09
CA ARG A 80 -4.27 -9.19 0.05
C ARG A 80 -3.77 -9.83 -1.24
N GLN A 81 -4.58 -10.64 -1.90
CA GLN A 81 -4.21 -11.37 -3.13
C GLN A 81 -4.17 -10.46 -4.35
N SER A 82 -5.14 -9.57 -4.48
CA SER A 82 -5.23 -8.66 -5.63
C SER A 82 -4.19 -7.54 -5.59
N GLY A 83 -3.70 -7.18 -4.39
CA GLY A 83 -2.78 -6.08 -4.19
C GLY A 83 -3.42 -4.69 -4.29
N TRP A 84 -4.74 -4.58 -4.40
CA TRP A 84 -5.49 -3.31 -4.33
C TRP A 84 -5.63 -2.87 -2.87
N THR A 85 -4.50 -2.54 -2.24
CA THR A 85 -4.41 -2.33 -0.80
C THR A 85 -4.59 -0.88 -0.37
N GLY A 86 -4.29 0.06 -1.25
CA GLY A 86 -3.97 1.43 -0.86
C GLY A 86 -2.60 1.52 -0.18
N TRP A 87 -2.25 2.69 0.27
CA TRP A 87 -0.94 2.96 0.89
C TRP A 87 -1.03 3.97 2.02
N TYR A 88 -0.12 3.85 2.97
CA TYR A 88 0.04 4.84 4.04
C TYR A 88 1.00 5.94 3.60
N VAL A 89 0.74 7.13 4.12
CA VAL A 89 1.61 8.29 3.99
C VAL A 89 1.95 8.83 5.38
N ARG A 90 3.11 9.47 5.49
CA ARG A 90 3.47 10.29 6.66
C ARG A 90 3.39 11.76 6.30
N VAL A 91 3.04 12.58 7.26
CA VAL A 91 3.01 14.03 7.10
C VAL A 91 4.43 14.56 7.29
N ILE A 92 5.00 15.15 6.24
CA ILE A 92 6.31 15.82 6.30
C ILE A 92 6.12 17.29 6.67
N GLU A 93 5.13 17.95 6.05
CA GLU A 93 4.72 19.31 6.38
C GLU A 93 3.21 19.32 6.62
N GLU A 94 2.81 19.83 7.78
CA GLU A 94 1.40 19.98 8.12
C GLU A 94 0.75 21.11 7.30
N GLY A 95 -0.56 21.03 7.13
CA GLY A 95 -1.32 22.01 6.38
C GLY A 95 -2.77 21.58 6.17
N GLU A 96 -3.43 22.16 5.20
CA GLU A 96 -4.83 21.93 4.86
C GLU A 96 -4.95 21.25 3.51
N ILE A 97 -5.86 20.30 3.42
CA ILE A 97 -6.24 19.58 2.22
C ILE A 97 -7.75 19.75 2.03
N HIS A 98 -8.15 20.11 0.81
CA HIS A 98 -9.55 20.23 0.43
C HIS A 98 -9.88 19.24 -0.68
N GLN A 99 -11.13 18.85 -0.74
CA GLN A 99 -11.60 18.01 -1.85
C GLN A 99 -11.38 18.73 -3.18
N GLY A 100 -10.76 18.03 -4.12
CA GLY A 100 -10.41 18.57 -5.43
C GLY A 100 -8.99 19.14 -5.52
N ASP A 101 -8.24 19.19 -4.42
CA ASP A 101 -6.83 19.58 -4.47
C ASP A 101 -6.02 18.60 -5.32
N GLU A 102 -5.12 19.15 -6.11
CA GLU A 102 -4.25 18.38 -6.99
C GLU A 102 -3.11 17.72 -6.20
N LEU A 103 -2.77 16.48 -6.56
CA LEU A 103 -1.60 15.78 -6.04
C LEU A 103 -0.42 16.02 -6.98
N ILE A 104 0.56 16.77 -6.52
CA ILE A 104 1.72 17.16 -7.31
C ILE A 104 2.95 16.40 -6.79
N LEU A 105 3.47 15.47 -7.61
CA LEU A 105 4.70 14.75 -7.28
C LEU A 105 5.88 15.71 -7.20
N GLN A 106 6.54 15.76 -6.05
CA GLN A 106 7.71 16.62 -5.80
C GLN A 106 9.01 15.84 -5.87
N ASN A 107 9.01 14.58 -5.44
CA ASN A 107 10.19 13.75 -5.39
C ASN A 107 9.82 12.27 -5.53
N ARG A 108 10.66 11.50 -6.21
CA ARG A 108 10.56 10.04 -6.37
C ARG A 108 11.94 9.41 -6.26
N PRO A 109 12.37 9.03 -5.05
CA PRO A 109 13.72 8.49 -4.85
C PRO A 109 13.87 7.05 -5.34
N TYR A 110 12.79 6.26 -5.35
CA TYR A 110 12.81 4.82 -5.69
C TYR A 110 11.78 4.49 -6.77
N PRO A 111 11.99 4.86 -8.04
CA PRO A 111 10.99 4.70 -9.11
C PRO A 111 10.64 3.23 -9.41
N GLU A 112 11.50 2.29 -9.01
CA GLU A 112 11.30 0.85 -9.22
C GLU A 112 10.52 0.17 -8.09
N TRP A 113 10.33 0.87 -6.95
CA TRP A 113 9.69 0.32 -5.76
C TRP A 113 8.25 0.81 -5.63
N THR A 114 7.39 0.32 -6.54
CA THR A 114 5.96 0.60 -6.49
C THR A 114 5.29 -0.09 -5.30
N ILE A 115 4.14 0.41 -4.90
CA ILE A 115 3.28 -0.24 -3.89
C ILE A 115 2.94 -1.67 -4.33
N ARG A 116 2.64 -1.89 -5.62
CA ARG A 116 2.38 -3.22 -6.19
C ARG A 116 3.57 -4.15 -6.01
N ARG A 117 4.77 -3.69 -6.33
CA ARG A 117 5.99 -4.50 -6.17
C ARG A 117 6.18 -4.92 -4.72
N LEU A 118 6.02 -4.02 -3.76
CA LEU A 118 6.13 -4.36 -2.33
C LEU A 118 5.06 -5.34 -1.85
N ASN A 119 3.82 -5.20 -2.32
CA ASN A 119 2.77 -6.17 -2.04
C ASN A 119 3.13 -7.57 -2.55
N THR A 120 3.69 -7.65 -3.76
CA THR A 120 4.15 -8.91 -4.37
C THR A 120 5.28 -9.53 -3.56
N GLN A 121 6.25 -8.74 -3.10
CA GLN A 121 7.37 -9.19 -2.27
C GLN A 121 6.90 -9.90 -0.99
N LEU A 122 5.78 -9.49 -0.41
CA LEU A 122 5.23 -10.12 0.80
C LEU A 122 4.35 -11.35 0.52
N SER A 123 3.77 -11.48 -0.66
CA SER A 123 2.82 -12.53 -0.99
C SER A 123 3.42 -13.68 -1.82
N ALA A 124 4.53 -13.43 -2.52
CA ALA A 124 5.23 -14.41 -3.35
C ALA A 124 6.67 -14.62 -2.87
N PRO A 125 7.29 -15.77 -3.16
CA PRO A 125 8.70 -16.00 -2.84
C PRO A 125 9.58 -14.97 -3.55
N SER A 126 10.20 -14.09 -2.79
CA SER A 126 11.19 -13.14 -3.27
C SER A 126 12.59 -13.71 -3.10
N SER A 127 13.54 -13.25 -3.90
CA SER A 127 14.94 -13.57 -3.65
C SER A 127 15.44 -12.86 -2.38
N ILE A 128 16.45 -13.43 -1.73
CA ILE A 128 17.10 -12.80 -0.57
C ILE A 128 17.60 -11.39 -0.95
N ALA A 129 18.20 -11.25 -2.14
CA ALA A 129 18.72 -9.95 -2.61
C ALA A 129 17.62 -8.88 -2.73
N GLU A 130 16.46 -9.22 -3.27
CA GLU A 130 15.34 -8.28 -3.38
C GLU A 130 14.79 -7.84 -2.01
N LEU A 131 14.74 -8.75 -1.04
CA LEU A 131 14.32 -8.40 0.32
C LEU A 131 15.34 -7.49 1.00
N GLU A 132 16.63 -7.72 0.78
CA GLU A 132 17.71 -6.84 1.28
C GLU A 132 17.66 -5.45 0.64
N GLU A 133 17.42 -5.36 -0.67
CA GLU A 133 17.19 -4.09 -1.36
C GLU A 133 15.99 -3.32 -0.77
N ALA A 134 14.87 -3.99 -0.55
CA ALA A 134 13.69 -3.36 0.07
C ALA A 134 13.99 -2.86 1.49
N LEU A 135 14.76 -3.60 2.28
CA LEU A 135 15.15 -3.20 3.64
C LEU A 135 16.06 -1.97 3.66
N ALA A 136 16.84 -1.74 2.60
CA ALA A 136 17.71 -0.58 2.47
C ALA A 136 16.96 0.73 2.17
N ILE A 137 15.67 0.68 1.81
CA ILE A 137 14.85 1.87 1.57
C ILE A 137 14.62 2.59 2.91
N GLU A 138 15.16 3.79 3.07
CA GLU A 138 15.07 4.53 4.34
C GLU A 138 13.64 4.91 4.67
N GLU A 139 12.87 5.37 3.69
CA GLU A 139 11.49 5.85 3.82
C GLU A 139 10.47 4.75 4.11
N LEU A 140 10.84 3.49 3.89
CA LEU A 140 9.95 2.36 4.17
C LEU A 140 9.68 2.24 5.68
N ALA A 141 8.40 2.21 6.05
CA ALA A 141 7.98 2.20 7.44
C ALA A 141 8.52 1.00 8.24
N PRO A 142 8.95 1.22 9.50
CA PRO A 142 9.50 0.16 10.35
C PRO A 142 8.59 -1.07 10.49
N ALA A 143 7.28 -0.86 10.52
CA ALA A 143 6.31 -1.95 10.59
C ALA A 143 6.35 -2.86 9.35
N PHE A 144 6.58 -2.29 8.18
CA PHE A 144 6.71 -3.06 6.95
C PHE A 144 8.08 -3.74 6.87
N LYS A 145 9.16 -3.05 7.27
CA LYS A 145 10.51 -3.64 7.37
C LYS A 145 10.53 -4.88 8.27
N ARG A 146 9.79 -4.86 9.39
CA ARG A 146 9.67 -6.07 10.26
C ARG A 146 9.10 -7.27 9.52
N SER A 147 8.12 -7.05 8.65
CA SER A 147 7.53 -8.13 7.85
C SER A 147 8.49 -8.69 6.81
N ILE A 148 9.26 -7.82 6.15
CA ILE A 148 10.30 -8.21 5.21
C ILE A 148 11.41 -8.98 5.94
N ASN A 149 11.85 -8.53 7.11
CA ASN A 149 12.85 -9.22 7.93
C ASN A 149 12.39 -10.63 8.34
N SER A 150 11.11 -10.79 8.71
CA SER A 150 10.57 -12.12 9.03
C SER A 150 10.61 -13.05 7.83
N GLN A 151 10.27 -12.55 6.64
CA GLN A 151 10.33 -13.32 5.40
C GLN A 151 11.77 -13.67 5.02
N LEU A 152 12.68 -12.72 5.13
CA LEU A 152 14.11 -12.93 4.89
C LEU A 152 14.68 -14.03 5.80
N HIS A 153 14.36 -13.96 7.09
CA HIS A 153 14.77 -15.00 8.04
C HIS A 153 14.25 -16.39 7.65
N ASN A 154 12.98 -16.50 7.25
CA ASN A 154 12.39 -17.77 6.84
C ASN A 154 13.10 -18.34 5.59
N LEU A 155 13.40 -17.52 4.60
CA LEU A 155 14.13 -17.96 3.39
C LEU A 155 15.55 -18.39 3.71
N GLN A 156 16.25 -17.67 4.58
CA GLN A 156 17.60 -18.04 5.02
C GLN A 156 17.63 -19.36 5.79
N GLN A 157 16.63 -19.61 6.64
CA GLN A 157 16.50 -20.89 7.34
C GLN A 157 16.18 -22.05 6.37
N ALA A 158 15.27 -21.84 5.41
CA ALA A 158 14.96 -22.84 4.40
C ALA A 158 16.20 -23.22 3.57
N ALA A 159 17.01 -22.24 3.17
CA ALA A 159 18.25 -22.46 2.42
C ALA A 159 19.29 -23.28 3.21
N LYS A 160 19.37 -23.08 4.53
CA LYS A 160 20.28 -23.87 5.41
C LYS A 160 19.83 -25.32 5.60
N ASN A 161 18.54 -25.60 5.52
CA ASN A 161 18.00 -26.95 5.73
C ASN A 161 18.05 -27.82 4.47
N VAL A 162 18.38 -27.27 3.31
CA VAL A 162 18.50 -27.98 2.02
C VAL A 162 19.96 -28.34 1.68
N GLY A 163 20.91 -27.82 2.42
CA GLY A 163 22.36 -28.13 2.29
C GLY A 163 22.80 -29.10 3.37
#